data_8f84401106e9575191e1fe4b5f9605ec
#
_entry.id   8f84401106e9575191e1fe4b5f9605ec
#
_cell.length_a   1.000
_cell.length_b   1.000
_cell.length_c   1.000
_cell.angle_alpha   90.00
_cell.angle_beta   90.00
_cell.angle_gamma   90.00
#
_symmetry.space_group_name_H-M   'P 1'
#
loop_
_entity.id
_entity.type
_entity.pdbx_description
1 polymer ?
#
loop_
_entity_poly.entity_id
_entity_poly.type
_entity_poly.pdbx_seq_one_letter_code
_entity_poly.pdbx_strand_id
1 'polypeptide(L)'
;MSRGVHSLRLAAGVALSALLTLGAAGVLAQQQQRPQPGHQTSPGGQYQPSLDVLKGVPTEQPGAQPGIPALTEAEFNESKQIYFERCAGCHGVLRKGATGKALTTKLTRELGAEYLKNFITYGSPGGMPNWGTSGDLTEKQIDAMVKYLLNEPPTPPEFGLAEIKATWKVIVPPDQRPKTKQNNIDIENLFSVTLRDTGEVALIDGGTKQIVNIVKTGYAVHISRLSASGRYLYVIGRDAKINLIDLWMPQPDNVAEIKVGLEARSVDTSKMKGFEDKLAIAGSYWPPQFVVMNGDTLEPMKVVSTRGMTVDTQEYHPEPRVASIVASHYHPEFVVNIKETGKIQLVNYSDLKNLQITEIESERFLHDGGFDISKRYFLVAANARDTIAVVDMKDRKLASLIKVGKTP
;
A
#
# COMPACT_ATOMS: atom_id res chain seq x y z
N MET A 1 15.12 -42.08 -59.24
CA MET A 1 14.30 -41.60 -60.38
C MET A 1 13.87 -40.18 -59.92
N SER A 2 14.54 -39.22 -60.35
CA SER A 2 14.49 -38.42 -61.59
C SER A 2 13.56 -37.23 -61.47
N ARG A 3 14.18 -36.06 -61.38
CA ARG A 3 13.94 -34.80 -62.13
C ARG A 3 12.67 -34.01 -61.75
N GLY A 4 12.66 -32.71 -61.70
CA GLY A 4 13.53 -31.70 -62.36
C GLY A 4 13.25 -30.29 -61.85
N VAL A 5 14.28 -29.54 -62.01
CA VAL A 5 14.45 -28.08 -61.81
C VAL A 5 13.71 -27.36 -62.96
N HIS A 6 13.11 -26.18 -62.62
CA HIS A 6 13.05 -25.09 -63.60
C HIS A 6 13.05 -23.72 -62.91
N SER A 7 14.12 -23.02 -63.19
CA SER A 7 14.36 -21.58 -63.00
C SER A 7 13.84 -20.82 -64.24
N LEU A 8 13.34 -19.60 -64.06
CA LEU A 8 13.38 -18.47 -65.06
C LEU A 8 13.12 -17.17 -64.26
N ARG A 9 14.01 -16.36 -64.17
CA ARG A 9 14.68 -15.22 -64.78
C ARG A 9 13.76 -14.04 -65.12
N LEU A 10 14.11 -12.92 -64.47
CA LEU A 10 14.19 -11.51 -64.84
C LEU A 10 13.19 -10.91 -65.85
N ALA A 11 12.63 -9.79 -65.44
CA ALA A 11 12.60 -8.60 -66.32
C ALA A 11 12.65 -7.32 -65.42
N ALA A 12 13.60 -6.48 -65.73
CA ALA A 12 13.78 -5.14 -65.24
C ALA A 12 12.85 -4.17 -65.98
N GLY A 13 12.34 -3.17 -65.28
CA GLY A 13 11.64 -2.02 -65.82
C GLY A 13 11.94 -0.78 -65.07
N VAL A 14 12.68 0.11 -65.69
CA VAL A 14 13.17 1.42 -65.23
C VAL A 14 12.10 2.48 -65.46
N ALA A 15 12.11 3.47 -64.61
CA ALA A 15 11.72 4.89 -64.71
C ALA A 15 10.30 5.28 -64.27
N LEU A 16 10.16 6.14 -63.31
CA LEU A 16 10.05 7.60 -63.54
C LEU A 16 10.05 8.35 -62.22
N SER A 17 10.96 9.31 -62.13
CA SER A 17 11.04 10.30 -61.06
C SER A 17 9.84 11.20 -61.06
N ALA A 18 9.14 11.32 -59.96
CA ALA A 18 8.27 12.44 -59.67
C ALA A 18 8.60 12.95 -58.25
N LEU A 19 9.29 14.07 -58.21
CA LEU A 19 9.42 14.89 -57.00
C LEU A 19 8.03 15.30 -56.56
N LEU A 20 7.63 14.88 -55.37
CA LEU A 20 6.59 15.50 -54.58
C LEU A 20 7.17 15.75 -53.18
N THR A 21 7.58 16.98 -52.98
CA THR A 21 7.82 17.55 -51.67
C THR A 21 6.51 17.57 -50.89
N LEU A 22 6.29 16.57 -50.09
CA LEU A 22 5.26 16.60 -49.03
C LEU A 22 5.97 16.74 -47.71
N GLY A 23 5.66 17.88 -47.06
CA GLY A 23 6.22 18.25 -45.79
C GLY A 23 6.14 17.14 -44.75
N ALA A 24 7.25 16.95 -44.07
CA ALA A 24 7.31 16.20 -42.85
C ALA A 24 6.46 16.92 -41.78
N ALA A 25 5.16 16.66 -41.81
CA ALA A 25 4.33 16.88 -40.65
C ALA A 25 4.79 15.83 -39.62
N GLY A 26 5.66 16.26 -38.72
CA GLY A 26 6.02 15.49 -37.55
C GLY A 26 4.75 15.11 -36.81
N VAL A 27 4.36 13.86 -36.91
CA VAL A 27 3.48 13.25 -35.92
C VAL A 27 4.28 13.21 -34.62
N LEU A 28 4.24 14.31 -33.88
CA LEU A 28 4.46 14.28 -32.46
C LEU A 28 3.38 13.36 -31.92
N ALA A 29 3.73 12.10 -31.74
CA ALA A 29 3.00 11.21 -30.87
C ALA A 29 2.91 11.96 -29.53
N GLN A 30 1.79 12.59 -29.25
CA GLN A 30 1.41 12.94 -27.91
C GLN A 30 1.46 11.62 -27.14
N GLN A 31 2.56 11.42 -26.42
CA GLN A 31 2.55 10.51 -25.30
C GLN A 31 1.48 11.08 -24.37
N GLN A 32 0.27 10.55 -24.47
CA GLN A 32 -0.69 10.66 -23.40
C GLN A 32 0.02 10.19 -22.15
N GLN A 33 0.45 11.12 -21.33
CA GLN A 33 0.92 10.83 -19.97
C GLN A 33 -0.22 10.07 -19.33
N ARG A 34 -0.02 8.78 -19.13
CA ARG A 34 -0.91 8.00 -18.27
C ARG A 34 -0.94 8.74 -16.94
N PRO A 35 -2.11 9.01 -16.36
CA PRO A 35 -2.19 9.58 -15.03
C PRO A 35 -1.35 8.72 -14.10
N GLN A 36 -0.37 9.32 -13.44
CA GLN A 36 0.45 8.65 -12.46
C GLN A 36 -0.48 8.13 -11.35
N PRO A 37 -0.38 6.85 -10.92
CA PRO A 37 -1.17 6.36 -9.81
C PRO A 37 -0.76 7.12 -8.54
N GLY A 38 -1.58 8.02 -8.08
CA GLY A 38 -1.30 8.84 -6.90
C GLY A 38 -1.74 10.30 -6.99
N HIS A 39 -2.07 10.79 -8.18
CA HIS A 39 -2.59 12.12 -8.41
C HIS A 39 -4.08 12.08 -8.65
N GLN A 40 -4.84 11.91 -7.61
CA GLN A 40 -6.27 12.19 -7.66
C GLN A 40 -6.55 13.28 -6.63
N THR A 41 -6.68 14.49 -7.12
CA THR A 41 -7.37 15.55 -6.40
C THR A 41 -8.81 15.12 -6.24
N SER A 42 -9.28 14.99 -5.01
CA SER A 42 -10.69 14.75 -4.76
C SER A 42 -11.47 15.97 -5.24
N PRO A 43 -12.37 15.85 -6.22
CA PRO A 43 -13.22 16.97 -6.59
C PRO A 43 -14.19 17.21 -5.42
N GLY A 44 -13.90 18.21 -4.58
CA GLY A 44 -14.87 18.81 -3.67
C GLY A 44 -15.35 17.98 -2.47
N GLY A 45 -14.83 16.78 -2.25
CA GLY A 45 -15.04 16.04 -1.01
C GLY A 45 -14.14 16.64 0.06
N GLN A 46 -14.70 17.32 1.07
CA GLN A 46 -13.92 17.68 2.26
C GLN A 46 -13.42 16.39 2.91
N TYR A 47 -12.20 15.97 2.48
CA TYR A 47 -11.46 15.01 3.22
C TYR A 47 -11.09 15.63 4.56
N GLN A 48 -11.75 15.16 5.61
CA GLN A 48 -11.21 15.30 6.95
C GLN A 48 -10.29 14.10 7.17
N PRO A 49 -8.97 14.31 7.16
CA PRO A 49 -8.06 13.27 7.56
C PRO A 49 -8.46 12.79 8.94
N SER A 50 -8.18 11.55 9.22
CA SER A 50 -8.31 10.97 10.56
C SER A 50 -7.27 11.57 11.54
N LEU A 51 -7.05 12.88 11.43
CA LEU A 51 -6.17 13.66 12.31
C LEU A 51 -6.63 13.68 13.75
N ASP A 52 -7.87 13.24 14.02
CA ASP A 52 -8.26 12.91 15.38
C ASP A 52 -7.27 11.91 16.04
N VAL A 53 -6.60 11.10 15.24
CA VAL A 53 -5.53 10.21 15.71
C VAL A 53 -4.25 10.96 16.07
N LEU A 54 -4.02 12.13 15.49
CA LEU A 54 -2.89 13.00 15.82
C LEU A 54 -3.25 14.05 16.90
N LYS A 55 -4.50 14.10 17.36
CA LYS A 55 -4.90 14.86 18.54
C LYS A 55 -4.19 14.29 19.77
N GLY A 56 -3.37 15.08 20.41
CA GLY A 56 -2.55 14.65 21.55
C GLY A 56 -1.10 14.30 21.23
N VAL A 57 -0.70 14.32 19.96
CA VAL A 57 0.72 14.33 19.63
C VAL A 57 1.30 15.64 20.13
N PRO A 58 2.36 15.63 20.96
CA PRO A 58 3.04 16.85 21.36
C PRO A 58 3.38 17.66 20.11
N THR A 59 2.84 18.84 20.01
CA THR A 59 3.10 19.79 18.91
C THR A 59 4.34 20.63 19.21
N GLU A 60 5.24 20.14 20.07
CA GLU A 60 6.48 20.83 20.33
C GLU A 60 7.24 20.98 19.03
N GLN A 61 7.20 22.19 18.50
CA GLN A 61 8.11 22.58 17.45
C GLN A 61 9.52 22.42 18.00
N PRO A 62 10.43 21.75 17.28
CA PRO A 62 11.83 21.85 17.62
C PRO A 62 12.17 23.35 17.72
N GLY A 63 12.76 23.75 18.85
CA GLY A 63 13.08 25.16 19.07
C GLY A 63 13.79 25.75 17.86
N ALA A 64 13.55 27.05 17.58
CA ALA A 64 14.15 27.73 16.45
C ALA A 64 15.67 27.52 16.45
N GLN A 65 16.18 26.87 15.41
CA GLN A 65 17.61 26.64 15.28
C GLN A 65 18.26 27.80 14.50
N PRO A 66 19.46 28.26 14.87
CA PRO A 66 20.14 29.35 14.15
C PRO A 66 20.24 29.05 12.64
N GLY A 67 19.79 30.02 11.83
CA GLY A 67 19.85 29.92 10.36
C GLY A 67 18.75 29.09 9.70
N ILE A 68 17.79 28.55 10.47
CA ILE A 68 16.64 27.81 9.93
C ILE A 68 15.37 28.67 10.05
N PRO A 69 14.61 28.83 8.97
CA PRO A 69 13.38 29.59 9.01
C PRO A 69 12.37 28.99 9.99
N ALA A 70 11.86 29.80 10.92
CA ALA A 70 10.80 29.40 11.82
C ALA A 70 9.49 29.16 11.08
N LEU A 71 8.71 28.19 11.55
CA LEU A 71 7.31 27.98 11.15
C LEU A 71 6.39 28.59 12.20
N THR A 72 5.31 29.18 11.76
CA THR A 72 4.17 29.42 12.65
C THR A 72 3.53 28.11 13.04
N GLU A 73 2.78 28.06 14.13
CA GLU A 73 2.05 26.86 14.55
C GLU A 73 1.10 26.36 13.44
N ALA A 74 0.42 27.29 12.77
CA ALA A 74 -0.47 26.95 11.65
C ALA A 74 0.30 26.31 10.48
N GLU A 75 1.41 26.91 10.05
CA GLU A 75 2.27 26.35 8.99
C GLU A 75 2.83 24.99 9.39
N PHE A 76 3.23 24.82 10.65
CA PHE A 76 3.74 23.54 11.15
C PHE A 76 2.66 22.45 11.09
N ASN A 77 1.46 22.72 11.59
CA ASN A 77 0.38 21.75 11.61
C ASN A 77 -0.10 21.39 10.22
N GLU A 78 -0.24 22.37 9.32
CA GLU A 78 -0.59 22.15 7.92
C GLU A 78 0.49 21.34 7.21
N SER A 79 1.77 21.70 7.36
CA SER A 79 2.89 20.98 6.74
C SER A 79 3.04 19.56 7.26
N LYS A 80 2.84 19.35 8.57
CA LYS A 80 2.82 18.03 9.18
C LYS A 80 1.75 17.13 8.55
N GLN A 81 0.56 17.68 8.34
CA GLN A 81 -0.54 16.98 7.68
C GLN A 81 -0.20 16.66 6.22
N ILE A 82 0.21 17.65 5.44
CA ILE A 82 0.59 17.47 4.04
C ILE A 82 1.71 16.43 3.91
N TYR A 83 2.72 16.50 4.79
CA TYR A 83 3.82 15.52 4.77
C TYR A 83 3.31 14.09 4.98
N PHE A 84 2.47 13.87 5.99
CA PHE A 84 1.91 12.56 6.26
C PHE A 84 1.07 12.03 5.08
N GLU A 85 0.23 12.88 4.50
CA GLU A 85 -0.68 12.49 3.43
C GLU A 85 0.00 12.29 2.07
N ARG A 86 0.98 13.13 1.75
CA ARG A 86 1.56 13.22 0.41
C ARG A 86 2.99 12.69 0.31
N CYS A 87 3.79 12.84 1.35
CA CYS A 87 5.24 12.61 1.30
C CYS A 87 5.68 11.32 2.03
N ALA A 88 5.11 11.05 3.21
CA ALA A 88 5.55 9.94 4.07
C ALA A 88 5.44 8.57 3.41
N GLY A 89 4.47 8.38 2.51
CA GLY A 89 4.32 7.14 1.75
C GLY A 89 5.57 6.72 0.97
N CYS A 90 6.35 7.70 0.48
CA CYS A 90 7.61 7.47 -0.23
C CYS A 90 8.86 7.75 0.61
N HIS A 91 8.82 8.77 1.47
CA HIS A 91 9.99 9.23 2.21
C HIS A 91 10.07 8.73 3.65
N GLY A 92 9.05 8.00 4.12
CA GLY A 92 8.92 7.52 5.50
C GLY A 92 8.38 8.58 6.44
N VAL A 93 7.70 8.17 7.51
CA VAL A 93 7.16 9.09 8.54
C VAL A 93 8.30 9.75 9.31
N LEU A 94 9.36 8.99 9.61
CA LEU A 94 10.57 9.46 10.28
C LEU A 94 11.58 10.08 9.29
N ARG A 95 11.24 10.28 8.03
CA ARG A 95 12.10 10.81 6.97
C ARG A 95 13.40 10.03 6.74
N LYS A 96 13.44 8.76 7.12
CA LYS A 96 14.62 7.89 6.91
C LYS A 96 14.71 7.29 5.51
N GLY A 97 13.75 7.64 4.65
CA GLY A 97 13.61 7.08 3.31
C GLY A 97 12.77 5.81 3.28
N ALA A 98 12.29 5.50 2.08
CA ALA A 98 11.56 4.29 1.77
C ALA A 98 11.73 3.99 0.26
N THR A 99 10.67 4.05 -0.56
CA THR A 99 10.82 4.05 -2.03
C THR A 99 11.41 5.35 -2.54
N GLY A 100 11.16 6.47 -1.84
CA GLY A 100 11.83 7.76 -2.04
C GLY A 100 13.07 7.89 -1.15
N LYS A 101 13.95 8.82 -1.52
CA LYS A 101 15.17 9.11 -0.75
C LYS A 101 14.85 9.58 0.67
N ALA A 102 15.79 9.37 1.59
CA ALA A 102 15.70 9.97 2.91
C ALA A 102 15.65 11.51 2.85
N LEU A 103 14.88 12.11 3.74
CA LEU A 103 14.76 13.56 3.93
C LEU A 103 15.19 13.93 5.34
N THR A 104 16.35 13.38 5.77
CA THR A 104 16.94 13.76 7.07
C THR A 104 17.31 15.23 7.05
N THR A 105 17.21 15.89 8.20
CA THR A 105 17.56 17.32 8.32
C THR A 105 18.96 17.65 7.87
N LYS A 106 19.92 16.75 8.09
CA LYS A 106 21.25 16.91 7.54
C LYS A 106 21.21 17.04 6.02
N LEU A 107 20.59 16.10 5.34
CA LEU A 107 20.54 16.07 3.87
C LEU A 107 19.73 17.26 3.31
N THR A 108 18.58 17.56 3.90
CA THR A 108 17.71 18.66 3.42
C THR A 108 18.37 20.02 3.55
N ARG A 109 19.16 20.23 4.63
CA ARG A 109 19.97 21.44 4.83
C ARG A 109 21.14 21.54 3.86
N GLU A 110 21.82 20.42 3.57
CA GLU A 110 22.88 20.36 2.54
C GLU A 110 22.34 20.70 1.14
N LEU A 111 21.17 20.22 0.80
CA LEU A 111 20.50 20.50 -0.49
C LEU A 111 19.99 21.93 -0.60
N GLY A 112 19.55 22.51 0.51
CA GLY A 112 19.08 23.89 0.58
C GLY A 112 17.62 24.09 0.16
N ALA A 113 17.07 25.23 0.59
CA ALA A 113 15.66 25.57 0.42
C ALA A 113 15.19 25.62 -1.04
N GLU A 114 15.98 26.24 -1.90
CA GLU A 114 15.64 26.42 -3.31
C GLU A 114 15.58 25.08 -4.06
N TYR A 115 16.53 24.19 -3.80
CA TYR A 115 16.52 22.85 -4.35
C TYR A 115 15.26 22.08 -3.94
N LEU A 116 14.91 22.12 -2.65
CA LEU A 116 13.71 21.46 -2.13
C LEU A 116 12.44 22.04 -2.75
N LYS A 117 12.35 23.38 -2.86
CA LYS A 117 11.21 24.07 -3.49
C LYS A 117 11.02 23.61 -4.94
N ASN A 118 12.10 23.57 -5.71
CA ASN A 118 12.06 23.14 -7.10
C ASN A 118 11.60 21.68 -7.24
N PHE A 119 12.15 20.78 -6.44
CA PHE A 119 11.75 19.36 -6.48
C PHE A 119 10.29 19.13 -6.06
N ILE A 120 9.79 19.85 -5.08
CA ILE A 120 8.37 19.76 -4.68
C ILE A 120 7.48 20.35 -5.76
N THR A 121 7.89 21.46 -6.38
CA THR A 121 7.09 22.14 -7.40
C THR A 121 6.99 21.33 -8.69
N TYR A 122 8.13 20.87 -9.21
CA TYR A 122 8.24 20.27 -10.55
C TYR A 122 8.33 18.75 -10.55
N GLY A 123 8.58 18.14 -9.39
CA GLY A 123 8.80 16.69 -9.32
C GLY A 123 10.11 16.23 -9.95
N SER A 124 10.19 14.95 -10.26
CA SER A 124 11.36 14.37 -10.93
C SER A 124 11.00 13.22 -11.87
N PRO A 125 11.82 12.96 -12.91
CA PRO A 125 11.65 11.78 -13.75
C PRO A 125 11.74 10.44 -13.00
N GLY A 126 12.34 10.45 -11.79
CA GLY A 126 12.45 9.30 -10.91
C GLY A 126 11.18 8.96 -10.13
N GLY A 127 10.05 9.61 -10.44
CA GLY A 127 8.74 9.29 -9.87
C GLY A 127 8.29 10.18 -8.70
N MET A 128 9.05 11.23 -8.35
CA MET A 128 8.54 12.24 -7.43
C MET A 128 7.49 13.09 -8.15
N PRO A 129 6.27 13.22 -7.60
CA PRO A 129 5.21 14.00 -8.22
C PRO A 129 5.51 15.50 -8.26
N ASN A 130 4.92 16.17 -9.24
CA ASN A 130 5.04 17.63 -9.48
C ASN A 130 3.96 18.42 -8.73
N TRP A 131 3.98 18.39 -7.42
CA TRP A 131 2.91 18.87 -6.53
C TRP A 131 2.50 20.34 -6.78
N GLY A 132 3.44 21.19 -7.20
CA GLY A 132 3.14 22.60 -7.50
C GLY A 132 2.51 22.78 -8.89
N THR A 133 3.10 22.19 -9.92
CA THR A 133 2.60 22.37 -11.31
C THR A 133 1.33 21.58 -11.59
N SER A 134 1.03 20.54 -10.79
CA SER A 134 -0.28 19.85 -10.83
C SER A 134 -1.40 20.65 -10.14
N GLY A 135 -1.04 21.65 -9.33
CA GLY A 135 -2.00 22.41 -8.54
C GLY A 135 -2.44 21.73 -7.24
N ASP A 136 -1.82 20.61 -6.87
CA ASP A 136 -2.13 19.90 -5.62
C ASP A 136 -1.68 20.66 -4.37
N LEU A 137 -0.59 21.45 -4.47
CA LEU A 137 -0.08 22.32 -3.43
C LEU A 137 0.06 23.75 -3.95
N THR A 138 -0.39 24.69 -3.16
CA THR A 138 -0.16 26.12 -3.43
C THR A 138 1.31 26.49 -3.16
N GLU A 139 1.78 27.60 -3.73
CA GLU A 139 3.13 28.10 -3.50
C GLU A 139 3.40 28.33 -2.00
N LYS A 140 2.43 28.89 -1.27
CA LYS A 140 2.52 29.09 0.18
C LYS A 140 2.70 27.76 0.94
N GLN A 141 1.99 26.73 0.55
CA GLN A 141 2.12 25.39 1.16
C GLN A 141 3.48 24.77 0.84
N ILE A 142 4.00 24.98 -0.37
CA ILE A 142 5.33 24.52 -0.76
C ILE A 142 6.41 25.24 0.06
N ASP A 143 6.31 26.55 0.23
CA ASP A 143 7.26 27.33 1.05
C ASP A 143 7.22 26.88 2.52
N ALA A 144 6.04 26.66 3.07
CA ALA A 144 5.89 26.11 4.42
C ALA A 144 6.46 24.67 4.52
N MET A 145 6.23 23.82 3.50
CA MET A 145 6.79 22.47 3.45
C MET A 145 8.33 22.48 3.39
N VAL A 146 8.93 23.39 2.64
CA VAL A 146 10.39 23.56 2.60
C VAL A 146 10.92 23.89 3.98
N LYS A 147 10.33 24.87 4.67
CA LYS A 147 10.70 25.20 6.07
C LYS A 147 10.52 23.99 6.97
N TYR A 148 9.42 23.24 6.84
CA TYR A 148 9.15 22.03 7.59
C TYR A 148 10.22 20.96 7.39
N LEU A 149 10.70 20.77 6.17
CA LEU A 149 11.75 19.78 5.84
C LEU A 149 13.14 20.19 6.35
N LEU A 150 13.42 21.47 6.53
CA LEU A 150 14.68 21.97 7.09
C LEU A 150 14.73 21.84 8.63
N ASN A 151 13.60 21.62 9.27
CA ASN A 151 13.46 21.38 10.70
C ASN A 151 13.38 19.89 11.02
N GLU A 152 13.71 19.50 12.26
CA GLU A 152 13.58 18.11 12.71
C GLU A 152 12.12 17.65 12.60
N PRO A 153 11.87 16.41 12.15
CA PRO A 153 10.51 15.88 12.11
C PRO A 153 9.97 15.70 13.52
N PRO A 154 8.66 15.97 13.75
CA PRO A 154 8.03 15.55 14.98
C PRO A 154 8.08 14.03 15.09
N THR A 155 8.25 13.50 16.29
CA THR A 155 8.10 12.07 16.54
C THR A 155 6.61 11.73 16.52
N PRO A 156 6.14 10.89 15.59
CA PRO A 156 4.74 10.49 15.57
C PRO A 156 4.44 9.58 16.76
N PRO A 157 3.19 9.58 17.27
CA PRO A 157 2.82 8.76 18.40
C PRO A 157 2.92 7.27 18.05
N GLU A 158 3.19 6.46 19.05
CA GLU A 158 2.94 5.03 19.00
C GLU A 158 1.42 4.78 19.03
N PHE A 159 1.02 3.61 18.58
CA PHE A 159 -0.37 3.18 18.52
C PHE A 159 -0.43 1.70 18.93
N GLY A 160 -0.43 1.49 20.25
CA GLY A 160 -0.35 0.14 20.82
C GLY A 160 -1.73 -0.47 21.05
N LEU A 161 -1.77 -1.54 21.85
CA LEU A 161 -3.00 -2.30 22.07
C LEU A 161 -4.11 -1.47 22.73
N ALA A 162 -3.76 -0.53 23.60
CA ALA A 162 -4.74 0.32 24.28
C ALA A 162 -5.45 1.26 23.30
N GLU A 163 -4.69 1.93 22.44
CA GLU A 163 -5.20 2.83 21.40
C GLU A 163 -6.01 2.05 20.37
N ILE A 164 -5.53 0.87 19.96
CA ILE A 164 -6.23 -0.02 19.04
C ILE A 164 -7.60 -0.42 19.61
N LYS A 165 -7.63 -0.88 20.88
CA LYS A 165 -8.87 -1.26 21.58
C LYS A 165 -9.86 -0.11 21.70
N ALA A 166 -9.37 1.11 21.92
CA ALA A 166 -10.22 2.29 22.00
C ALA A 166 -10.98 2.61 20.70
N THR A 167 -10.50 2.10 19.57
CA THR A 167 -11.16 2.27 18.26
C THR A 167 -12.01 1.08 17.84
N TRP A 168 -11.89 -0.05 18.55
CA TRP A 168 -12.60 -1.27 18.22
C TRP A 168 -14.10 -1.15 18.49
N LYS A 169 -14.92 -1.56 17.52
CA LYS A 169 -16.35 -1.45 17.60
C LYS A 169 -17.01 -2.61 16.87
N VAL A 170 -17.85 -3.33 17.56
CA VAL A 170 -18.77 -4.32 16.97
C VAL A 170 -20.11 -3.64 16.71
N ILE A 171 -20.47 -3.50 15.45
CA ILE A 171 -21.70 -2.82 14.99
C ILE A 171 -22.88 -3.78 15.08
N VAL A 172 -22.68 -5.00 14.55
CA VAL A 172 -23.66 -6.09 14.64
C VAL A 172 -22.97 -7.27 15.33
N PRO A 173 -23.38 -7.63 16.55
CA PRO A 173 -22.83 -8.79 17.26
C PRO A 173 -23.02 -10.11 16.48
N PRO A 174 -22.07 -11.08 16.57
CA PRO A 174 -22.14 -12.32 15.79
C PRO A 174 -23.41 -13.15 16.00
N ASP A 175 -24.01 -13.11 17.19
CA ASP A 175 -25.27 -13.79 17.50
C ASP A 175 -26.48 -13.16 16.83
N GLN A 176 -26.41 -11.88 16.47
CA GLN A 176 -27.43 -11.14 15.75
C GLN A 176 -27.29 -11.19 14.21
N ARG A 177 -26.17 -11.73 13.71
CA ARG A 177 -25.93 -11.88 12.27
C ARG A 177 -26.70 -13.07 11.70
N PRO A 178 -27.02 -13.06 10.39
CA PRO A 178 -27.66 -14.18 9.71
C PRO A 178 -26.91 -15.48 9.93
N LYS A 179 -27.62 -16.57 10.23
CA LYS A 179 -27.02 -17.91 10.35
C LYS A 179 -26.88 -18.60 9.00
N THR A 180 -27.62 -18.14 8.01
CA THR A 180 -27.58 -18.58 6.61
C THR A 180 -27.60 -17.35 5.71
N LYS A 181 -27.04 -17.47 4.54
CA LYS A 181 -27.00 -16.40 3.54
C LYS A 181 -28.43 -15.96 3.17
N GLN A 182 -28.73 -14.67 3.26
CA GLN A 182 -30.07 -14.10 3.07
C GLN A 182 -30.21 -13.26 1.79
N ASN A 183 -29.32 -13.47 0.83
CA ASN A 183 -29.35 -12.86 -0.48
C ASN A 183 -28.92 -13.88 -1.56
N ASN A 184 -29.09 -13.51 -2.83
CA ASN A 184 -28.77 -14.38 -3.96
C ASN A 184 -27.45 -14.04 -4.65
N ILE A 185 -26.55 -13.30 -3.98
CA ILE A 185 -25.27 -12.90 -4.55
C ILE A 185 -24.42 -14.16 -4.80
N ASP A 186 -23.92 -14.35 -6.00
CA ASP A 186 -22.91 -15.34 -6.29
C ASP A 186 -21.54 -14.82 -5.84
N ILE A 187 -21.00 -15.40 -4.76
CA ILE A 187 -19.73 -14.96 -4.16
C ILE A 187 -18.56 -15.17 -5.12
N GLU A 188 -18.59 -16.22 -5.94
CA GLU A 188 -17.54 -16.49 -6.94
C GLU A 188 -17.56 -15.48 -8.08
N ASN A 189 -18.65 -14.74 -8.23
CA ASN A 189 -18.83 -13.72 -9.26
C ASN A 189 -19.13 -12.33 -8.67
N LEU A 190 -18.73 -12.10 -7.41
CA LEU A 190 -18.84 -10.81 -6.76
C LEU A 190 -17.57 -9.98 -6.97
N PHE A 191 -17.73 -8.75 -7.46
CA PHE A 191 -16.65 -7.77 -7.54
C PHE A 191 -16.74 -6.78 -6.38
N SER A 192 -15.62 -6.61 -5.68
CA SER A 192 -15.45 -5.51 -4.73
C SER A 192 -14.54 -4.45 -5.34
N VAL A 193 -15.07 -3.27 -5.58
CA VAL A 193 -14.35 -2.17 -6.23
C VAL A 193 -14.07 -1.09 -5.20
N THR A 194 -12.78 -0.80 -4.99
CA THR A 194 -12.36 0.27 -4.08
C THR A 194 -12.63 1.64 -4.69
N LEU A 195 -13.51 2.40 -4.07
CA LEU A 195 -13.77 3.81 -4.38
C LEU A 195 -12.89 4.65 -3.47
N ARG A 196 -11.61 4.72 -3.85
CA ARG A 196 -10.53 5.20 -2.99
C ARG A 196 -10.78 6.59 -2.43
N ASP A 197 -11.18 7.52 -3.29
CA ASP A 197 -11.25 8.94 -2.94
C ASP A 197 -12.47 9.29 -2.09
N THR A 198 -13.55 8.47 -2.21
CA THR A 198 -14.76 8.64 -1.39
C THR A 198 -14.71 7.83 -0.09
N GLY A 199 -13.70 6.94 0.07
CA GLY A 199 -13.59 6.07 1.24
C GLY A 199 -14.68 4.99 1.30
N GLU A 200 -14.98 4.39 0.15
CA GLU A 200 -16.08 3.43 0.01
C GLU A 200 -15.63 2.18 -0.77
N VAL A 201 -16.44 1.13 -0.67
CA VAL A 201 -16.33 -0.06 -1.51
C VAL A 201 -17.66 -0.31 -2.18
N ALA A 202 -17.66 -0.39 -3.52
CA ALA A 202 -18.81 -0.84 -4.29
C ALA A 202 -18.78 -2.36 -4.43
N LEU A 203 -19.89 -3.01 -4.08
CA LEU A 203 -20.12 -4.43 -4.31
C LEU A 203 -20.95 -4.57 -5.58
N ILE A 204 -20.43 -5.28 -6.58
CA ILE A 204 -21.07 -5.44 -7.89
C ILE A 204 -21.30 -6.91 -8.15
N ASP A 205 -22.53 -7.30 -8.40
CA ASP A 205 -22.90 -8.64 -8.87
C ASP A 205 -22.47 -8.80 -10.34
N GLY A 206 -21.53 -9.71 -10.61
CA GLY A 206 -21.00 -9.93 -11.95
C GLY A 206 -21.99 -10.59 -12.92
N GLY A 207 -22.98 -11.31 -12.41
CA GLY A 207 -24.04 -11.92 -13.22
C GLY A 207 -25.01 -10.86 -13.74
N THR A 208 -25.54 -10.04 -12.85
CA THR A 208 -26.51 -8.99 -13.20
C THR A 208 -25.86 -7.69 -13.62
N LYS A 209 -24.58 -7.47 -13.31
CA LYS A 209 -23.81 -6.23 -13.50
C LYS A 209 -24.43 -5.03 -12.75
N GLN A 210 -25.13 -5.29 -11.66
CA GLN A 210 -25.75 -4.26 -10.84
C GLN A 210 -24.94 -4.04 -9.57
N ILE A 211 -24.96 -2.80 -9.08
CA ILE A 211 -24.40 -2.47 -7.76
C ILE A 211 -25.34 -3.05 -6.71
N VAL A 212 -24.78 -3.93 -5.87
CA VAL A 212 -25.49 -4.53 -4.73
C VAL A 212 -25.57 -3.53 -3.58
N ASN A 213 -24.44 -2.91 -3.24
CA ASN A 213 -24.34 -1.86 -2.25
C ASN A 213 -23.04 -1.05 -2.46
N ILE A 214 -23.04 0.18 -1.93
CA ILE A 214 -21.83 1.00 -1.75
C ILE A 214 -21.67 1.20 -0.24
N VAL A 215 -20.62 0.61 0.32
CA VAL A 215 -20.40 0.57 1.76
C VAL A 215 -19.32 1.58 2.15
N LYS A 216 -19.64 2.46 3.11
CA LYS A 216 -18.65 3.37 3.70
C LYS A 216 -17.62 2.61 4.52
N THR A 217 -16.35 2.95 4.33
CA THR A 217 -15.20 2.32 5.00
C THR A 217 -14.20 3.37 5.50
N GLY A 218 -12.91 3.09 5.46
CA GLY A 218 -11.86 4.03 5.84
C GLY A 218 -11.43 4.97 4.70
N TYR A 219 -10.56 5.89 5.02
CA TYR A 219 -9.99 6.82 4.05
C TYR A 219 -9.03 6.14 3.09
N ALA A 220 -9.06 6.58 1.83
CA ALA A 220 -8.21 6.09 0.76
C ALA A 220 -8.12 4.57 0.76
N VAL A 221 -9.29 3.93 0.59
CA VAL A 221 -9.43 2.46 0.56
C VAL A 221 -8.34 1.85 -0.31
N HIS A 222 -7.62 0.90 0.26
CA HIS A 222 -6.44 0.36 -0.41
C HIS A 222 -6.67 -1.06 -0.92
N ILE A 223 -7.19 -1.94 -0.09
CA ILE A 223 -7.41 -3.33 -0.44
C ILE A 223 -8.66 -3.89 0.23
N SER A 224 -9.30 -4.84 -0.44
CA SER A 224 -10.31 -5.72 0.11
C SER A 224 -9.89 -7.18 0.00
N ARG A 225 -10.22 -8.00 1.00
CA ARG A 225 -9.91 -9.43 1.05
C ARG A 225 -11.15 -10.22 1.43
N LEU A 226 -11.49 -11.19 0.59
CA LEU A 226 -12.55 -12.14 0.89
C LEU A 226 -12.06 -13.13 1.94
N SER A 227 -12.91 -13.45 2.90
CA SER A 227 -12.65 -14.48 3.89
C SER A 227 -12.61 -15.87 3.28
N ALA A 228 -12.03 -16.85 3.99
CA ALA A 228 -11.91 -18.23 3.50
C ALA A 228 -13.27 -18.88 3.22
N SER A 229 -14.28 -18.58 4.03
CA SER A 229 -15.65 -19.08 3.84
C SER A 229 -16.44 -18.33 2.76
N GLY A 230 -15.94 -17.20 2.27
CA GLY A 230 -16.69 -16.32 1.39
C GLY A 230 -17.78 -15.49 2.07
N ARG A 231 -17.87 -15.55 3.42
CA ARG A 231 -18.89 -14.80 4.16
C ARG A 231 -18.52 -13.34 4.36
N TYR A 232 -17.28 -13.07 4.71
CA TYR A 232 -16.84 -11.74 5.10
C TYR A 232 -15.92 -11.11 4.04
N LEU A 233 -16.02 -9.80 3.90
CA LEU A 233 -15.08 -8.98 3.16
C LEU A 233 -14.39 -8.03 4.14
N TYR A 234 -13.07 -8.16 4.26
CA TYR A 234 -12.22 -7.25 5.04
C TYR A 234 -11.73 -6.14 4.14
N VAL A 235 -11.94 -4.91 4.56
CA VAL A 235 -11.54 -3.73 3.79
C VAL A 235 -10.63 -2.87 4.65
N ILE A 236 -9.51 -2.43 4.13
CA ILE A 236 -8.58 -1.54 4.83
C ILE A 236 -8.33 -0.26 4.05
N GLY A 237 -8.39 0.86 4.76
CA GLY A 237 -8.00 2.18 4.27
C GLY A 237 -6.59 2.58 4.71
N ARG A 238 -6.04 3.60 4.06
CA ARG A 238 -4.73 4.16 4.44
C ARG A 238 -4.70 4.75 5.85
N ASP A 239 -5.85 5.16 6.38
CA ASP A 239 -6.03 5.60 7.76
C ASP A 239 -5.96 4.46 8.79
N ALA A 240 -5.51 3.28 8.35
CA ALA A 240 -5.41 2.06 9.12
C ALA A 240 -6.76 1.54 9.67
N LYS A 241 -7.87 2.04 9.16
CA LYS A 241 -9.20 1.55 9.50
C LYS A 241 -9.51 0.28 8.74
N ILE A 242 -9.93 -0.75 9.47
CA ILE A 242 -10.47 -2.00 8.92
C ILE A 242 -11.98 -2.00 9.13
N ASN A 243 -12.69 -2.36 8.08
CA ASN A 243 -14.13 -2.60 8.08
C ASN A 243 -14.37 -4.07 7.75
N LEU A 244 -15.24 -4.71 8.51
CA LEU A 244 -15.70 -6.08 8.28
C LEU A 244 -17.13 -6.03 7.72
N ILE A 245 -17.28 -6.44 6.47
CA ILE A 245 -18.59 -6.47 5.78
C ILE A 245 -19.09 -7.91 5.79
N ASP A 246 -20.31 -8.15 6.27
CA ASP A 246 -20.97 -9.47 6.20
C ASP A 246 -21.79 -9.59 4.91
N LEU A 247 -21.30 -10.43 3.99
CA LEU A 247 -21.91 -10.67 2.70
C LEU A 247 -23.16 -11.57 2.76
N TRP A 248 -23.48 -12.13 3.93
CA TRP A 248 -24.69 -12.94 4.12
C TRP A 248 -25.93 -12.13 4.50
N MET A 249 -25.75 -10.87 4.88
CA MET A 249 -26.88 -9.98 5.17
C MET A 249 -27.78 -9.78 3.94
N PRO A 250 -29.07 -9.48 4.11
CA PRO A 250 -29.96 -9.16 2.97
C PRO A 250 -29.36 -8.09 2.06
N GLN A 251 -28.77 -7.07 2.65
CA GLN A 251 -27.89 -6.10 2.00
C GLN A 251 -26.54 -6.12 2.74
N PRO A 252 -25.45 -6.56 2.11
CA PRO A 252 -24.14 -6.58 2.72
C PRO A 252 -23.73 -5.22 3.27
N ASP A 253 -23.29 -5.19 4.54
CA ASP A 253 -22.88 -3.94 5.20
C ASP A 253 -21.88 -4.21 6.33
N ASN A 254 -21.32 -3.14 6.90
CA ASN A 254 -20.35 -3.19 7.99
C ASN A 254 -20.95 -3.81 9.25
N VAL A 255 -20.24 -4.79 9.83
CA VAL A 255 -20.60 -5.45 11.09
C VAL A 255 -19.59 -5.24 12.20
N ALA A 256 -18.36 -4.81 11.87
CA ALA A 256 -17.35 -4.40 12.85
C ALA A 256 -16.31 -3.47 12.21
N GLU A 257 -15.66 -2.66 13.03
CA GLU A 257 -14.58 -1.77 12.60
C GLU A 257 -13.52 -1.60 13.69
N ILE A 258 -12.27 -1.30 13.27
CA ILE A 258 -11.13 -1.06 14.14
C ILE A 258 -10.06 -0.27 13.41
N LYS A 259 -9.20 0.47 14.14
CA LYS A 259 -7.94 1.01 13.61
C LYS A 259 -6.75 0.23 14.19
N VAL A 260 -5.82 -0.15 13.33
CA VAL A 260 -4.64 -0.94 13.72
C VAL A 260 -3.34 -0.13 13.77
N GLY A 261 -3.44 1.16 13.50
CA GLY A 261 -2.33 2.09 13.46
C GLY A 261 -2.78 3.46 12.97
N LEU A 262 -1.82 4.26 12.50
CA LEU A 262 -2.07 5.57 11.88
C LEU A 262 -2.08 5.49 10.35
N GLU A 263 -1.27 4.60 9.79
CA GLU A 263 -1.26 4.26 8.36
C GLU A 263 -1.10 2.74 8.21
N ALA A 264 -1.93 2.13 7.36
CA ALA A 264 -1.85 0.70 7.06
C ALA A 264 -2.30 0.42 5.63
N ARG A 265 -1.94 -0.77 5.11
CA ARG A 265 -2.29 -1.10 3.72
C ARG A 265 -2.65 -2.55 3.48
N SER A 266 -2.46 -3.43 4.44
CA SER A 266 -2.66 -4.85 4.22
C SER A 266 -3.51 -5.49 5.30
N VAL A 267 -4.42 -6.36 4.87
CA VAL A 267 -5.28 -7.19 5.72
C VAL A 267 -5.48 -8.54 5.04
N ASP A 268 -5.51 -9.61 5.82
CA ASP A 268 -5.95 -10.93 5.35
C ASP A 268 -6.56 -11.73 6.51
N THR A 269 -7.11 -12.91 6.22
CA THR A 269 -7.77 -13.79 7.19
C THR A 269 -7.18 -15.19 7.13
N SER A 270 -7.30 -15.96 8.22
CA SER A 270 -6.82 -17.34 8.26
C SER A 270 -7.56 -18.24 7.28
N LYS A 271 -6.79 -19.01 6.47
CA LYS A 271 -7.31 -19.82 5.36
C LYS A 271 -7.03 -21.31 5.49
N MET A 272 -6.16 -21.70 6.42
CA MET A 272 -5.89 -23.11 6.65
C MET A 272 -7.15 -23.82 7.13
N LYS A 273 -7.36 -25.07 6.64
CA LYS A 273 -8.47 -25.92 7.06
C LYS A 273 -8.53 -26.08 8.59
N GLY A 274 -9.68 -25.80 9.16
CA GLY A 274 -9.94 -25.80 10.61
C GLY A 274 -9.65 -24.48 11.31
N PHE A 275 -9.09 -23.50 10.60
CA PHE A 275 -8.86 -22.12 11.07
C PHE A 275 -9.57 -21.07 10.21
N GLU A 276 -10.37 -21.52 9.23
CA GLU A 276 -11.04 -20.60 8.31
C GLU A 276 -11.79 -19.52 9.08
N ASP A 277 -11.48 -18.27 8.75
CA ASP A 277 -12.08 -17.05 9.30
C ASP A 277 -11.96 -16.84 10.82
N LYS A 278 -11.24 -17.72 11.54
CA LYS A 278 -11.08 -17.56 12.99
C LYS A 278 -10.24 -16.36 13.38
N LEU A 279 -9.26 -16.03 12.56
CA LEU A 279 -8.35 -14.93 12.79
C LEU A 279 -8.28 -14.02 11.58
N ALA A 280 -8.06 -12.74 11.84
CA ALA A 280 -7.66 -11.74 10.85
C ALA A 280 -6.32 -11.13 11.28
N ILE A 281 -5.57 -10.62 10.32
CA ILE A 281 -4.31 -9.92 10.54
C ILE A 281 -4.26 -8.67 9.68
N ALA A 282 -3.72 -7.59 10.23
CA ALA A 282 -3.49 -6.37 9.46
C ALA A 282 -2.10 -5.81 9.72
N GLY A 283 -1.50 -5.27 8.68
CA GLY A 283 -0.16 -4.70 8.69
C GLY A 283 -0.17 -3.19 8.61
N SER A 284 0.57 -2.56 9.53
CA SER A 284 0.69 -1.11 9.65
C SER A 284 1.98 -0.60 9.02
N TYR A 285 1.91 0.61 8.47
CA TYR A 285 3.08 1.37 8.05
C TYR A 285 3.62 2.20 9.23
N TRP A 286 2.69 2.79 10.00
CA TRP A 286 3.03 3.45 11.24
C TRP A 286 1.98 3.18 12.33
N PRO A 287 2.38 2.79 13.55
CA PRO A 287 3.71 2.23 13.85
C PRO A 287 3.99 1.00 12.98
N PRO A 288 5.28 0.67 12.73
CA PRO A 288 5.64 -0.52 11.96
C PRO A 288 5.36 -1.78 12.80
N GLN A 289 4.20 -2.36 12.57
CA GLN A 289 3.66 -3.50 13.34
C GLN A 289 2.61 -4.25 12.55
N PHE A 290 2.26 -5.44 13.02
CA PHE A 290 1.03 -6.10 12.61
C PHE A 290 0.17 -6.46 13.82
N VAL A 291 -1.12 -6.54 13.59
CA VAL A 291 -2.13 -6.84 14.61
C VAL A 291 -2.90 -8.08 14.21
N VAL A 292 -2.90 -9.09 15.08
CA VAL A 292 -3.75 -10.27 14.92
C VAL A 292 -5.04 -10.04 15.71
N MET A 293 -6.16 -10.34 15.08
CA MET A 293 -7.50 -10.06 15.57
C MET A 293 -8.39 -11.30 15.46
N ASN A 294 -9.46 -11.33 16.21
CA ASN A 294 -10.55 -12.27 15.99
C ASN A 294 -11.20 -12.01 14.62
N GLY A 295 -11.44 -13.04 13.84
CA GLY A 295 -11.94 -12.90 12.47
C GLY A 295 -13.39 -12.42 12.39
N ASP A 296 -14.23 -12.79 13.38
CA ASP A 296 -15.64 -12.42 13.37
C ASP A 296 -15.93 -11.04 13.95
N THR A 297 -15.11 -10.60 14.91
CA THR A 297 -15.39 -9.38 15.70
C THR A 297 -14.37 -8.29 15.51
N LEU A 298 -13.23 -8.57 14.89
CA LEU A 298 -12.03 -7.72 14.84
C LEU A 298 -11.44 -7.40 16.22
N GLU A 299 -11.80 -8.16 17.30
CA GLU A 299 -11.20 -7.96 18.60
C GLU A 299 -9.66 -8.10 18.51
N PRO A 300 -8.88 -7.09 18.93
CA PRO A 300 -7.44 -7.15 18.83
C PRO A 300 -6.86 -8.09 19.89
N MET A 301 -6.10 -9.10 19.45
CA MET A 301 -5.57 -10.17 20.29
C MET A 301 -4.06 -10.05 20.50
N LYS A 302 -3.31 -9.65 19.48
CA LYS A 302 -1.84 -9.58 19.53
C LYS A 302 -1.33 -8.45 18.67
N VAL A 303 -0.38 -7.68 19.18
CA VAL A 303 0.38 -6.66 18.45
C VAL A 303 1.84 -7.06 18.42
N VAL A 304 2.46 -7.01 17.25
CA VAL A 304 3.87 -7.38 17.06
C VAL A 304 4.57 -6.29 16.26
N SER A 305 5.65 -5.75 16.82
CA SER A 305 6.50 -4.78 16.14
C SER A 305 7.34 -5.47 15.05
N THR A 306 7.56 -4.77 13.94
CA THR A 306 8.40 -5.25 12.83
C THR A 306 9.75 -4.55 12.76
N ARG A 307 10.07 -3.67 13.73
CA ARG A 307 11.38 -2.99 13.82
C ARG A 307 12.51 -3.99 13.90
N GLY A 308 13.61 -3.73 13.21
CA GLY A 308 14.74 -4.66 13.18
C GLY A 308 15.86 -4.28 12.22
N MET A 309 16.78 -5.21 12.04
CA MET A 309 17.95 -5.03 11.16
C MET A 309 17.59 -5.32 9.71
N THR A 310 18.16 -4.55 8.79
CA THR A 310 18.09 -4.78 7.33
C THR A 310 18.92 -6.00 6.93
N VAL A 311 18.49 -6.69 5.88
CA VAL A 311 19.18 -7.92 5.42
C VAL A 311 20.50 -7.65 4.71
N ASP A 312 20.68 -6.47 4.11
CA ASP A 312 21.82 -6.11 3.30
C ASP A 312 22.94 -5.40 4.10
N THR A 313 22.59 -4.43 4.94
CA THR A 313 23.58 -3.63 5.68
C THR A 313 23.66 -3.95 7.16
N GLN A 314 22.73 -4.75 7.69
CA GLN A 314 22.58 -5.06 9.13
C GLN A 314 22.43 -3.80 10.00
N GLU A 315 21.90 -2.73 9.43
CA GLU A 315 21.57 -1.50 10.14
C GLU A 315 20.14 -1.57 10.72
N TYR A 316 19.98 -1.00 11.90
CA TYR A 316 18.64 -0.92 12.50
C TYR A 316 17.74 0.03 11.72
N HIS A 317 16.60 -0.48 11.27
CA HIS A 317 15.55 0.33 10.64
C HIS A 317 14.40 0.56 11.62
N PRO A 318 14.08 1.82 11.96
CA PRO A 318 13.04 2.14 12.94
C PRO A 318 11.61 2.09 12.35
N GLU A 319 11.48 2.03 11.03
CA GLU A 319 10.22 2.12 10.30
C GLU A 319 10.12 1.06 9.19
N PRO A 320 10.27 -0.24 9.48
CA PRO A 320 10.10 -1.27 8.47
C PRO A 320 8.60 -1.60 8.33
N ARG A 321 8.01 -1.11 7.25
CA ARG A 321 6.57 -1.16 7.00
C ARG A 321 6.11 -2.55 6.56
N VAL A 322 4.93 -2.95 7.00
CA VAL A 322 4.27 -4.17 6.51
C VAL A 322 3.61 -3.88 5.17
N ALA A 323 4.22 -4.32 4.08
CA ALA A 323 3.74 -4.01 2.73
C ALA A 323 2.53 -4.86 2.35
N SER A 324 2.62 -6.17 2.51
CA SER A 324 1.52 -7.08 2.26
C SER A 324 1.50 -8.26 3.23
N ILE A 325 0.31 -8.83 3.38
CA ILE A 325 0.07 -10.05 4.13
C ILE A 325 -0.76 -11.00 3.27
N VAL A 326 -0.34 -12.27 3.23
CA VAL A 326 -1.08 -13.32 2.54
C VAL A 326 -1.14 -14.57 3.43
N ALA A 327 -2.33 -15.09 3.66
CA ALA A 327 -2.51 -16.29 4.48
C ALA A 327 -2.19 -17.57 3.71
N SER A 328 -1.46 -18.46 4.34
CA SER A 328 -1.21 -19.81 3.81
C SER A 328 -2.49 -20.66 3.85
N HIS A 329 -2.66 -21.49 2.82
CA HIS A 329 -3.76 -22.47 2.77
C HIS A 329 -3.40 -23.82 3.41
N TYR A 330 -2.08 -24.12 3.54
CA TYR A 330 -1.60 -25.42 3.99
C TYR A 330 -0.99 -25.40 5.40
N HIS A 331 -0.59 -24.21 5.87
CA HIS A 331 0.00 -24.03 7.18
C HIS A 331 -0.79 -22.97 7.97
N PRO A 332 -0.84 -23.07 9.30
CA PRO A 332 -1.47 -22.05 10.13
C PRO A 332 -0.58 -20.80 10.21
N GLU A 333 -0.28 -20.21 9.06
CA GLU A 333 0.69 -19.14 8.92
C GLU A 333 0.17 -17.98 8.08
N PHE A 334 0.50 -16.76 8.51
CA PHE A 334 0.44 -15.57 7.69
C PHE A 334 1.85 -15.28 7.15
N VAL A 335 1.96 -15.02 5.86
CA VAL A 335 3.18 -14.54 5.21
C VAL A 335 3.15 -13.02 5.25
N VAL A 336 4.07 -12.42 6.00
CA VAL A 336 4.13 -10.98 6.23
C VAL A 336 5.39 -10.41 5.57
N ASN A 337 5.23 -9.53 4.60
CA ASN A 337 6.33 -8.90 3.89
C ASN A 337 6.74 -7.60 4.56
N ILE A 338 7.97 -7.57 5.10
CA ILE A 338 8.53 -6.40 5.78
C ILE A 338 9.42 -5.64 4.79
N LYS A 339 8.95 -4.49 4.38
CA LYS A 339 9.45 -3.77 3.22
C LYS A 339 10.91 -3.33 3.34
N GLU A 340 11.22 -2.53 4.35
CA GLU A 340 12.53 -1.88 4.46
C GLU A 340 13.62 -2.77 5.01
N THR A 341 13.28 -3.74 5.85
CA THR A 341 14.27 -4.72 6.33
C THR A 341 14.55 -5.81 5.31
N GLY A 342 13.62 -6.09 4.40
CA GLY A 342 13.77 -7.17 3.40
C GLY A 342 13.48 -8.56 3.95
N LYS A 343 12.80 -8.65 5.10
CA LYS A 343 12.45 -9.90 5.75
C LYS A 343 11.04 -10.34 5.38
N ILE A 344 10.88 -11.62 5.14
CA ILE A 344 9.57 -12.26 5.04
C ILE A 344 9.36 -13.03 6.34
N GLN A 345 8.29 -12.73 7.07
CA GLN A 345 7.97 -13.40 8.32
C GLN A 345 6.82 -14.39 8.09
N LEU A 346 7.05 -15.66 8.44
CA LEU A 346 6.00 -16.67 8.53
C LEU A 346 5.49 -16.68 9.98
N VAL A 347 4.33 -16.09 10.18
CA VAL A 347 3.71 -15.91 11.49
C VAL A 347 2.75 -17.07 11.77
N ASN A 348 3.18 -18.02 12.58
CA ASN A 348 2.37 -19.17 12.94
C ASN A 348 1.32 -18.78 13.99
N TYR A 349 0.05 -18.88 13.62
CA TYR A 349 -1.07 -18.47 14.47
C TYR A 349 -1.74 -19.59 15.25
N SER A 350 -1.16 -20.79 15.27
CA SER A 350 -1.74 -21.91 16.02
C SER A 350 -1.73 -21.69 17.54
N ASP A 351 -0.77 -20.93 18.06
CA ASP A 351 -0.69 -20.50 19.46
C ASP A 351 -0.25 -19.02 19.53
N LEU A 352 -1.20 -18.13 19.75
CA LEU A 352 -0.92 -16.70 19.88
C LEU A 352 -0.22 -16.30 21.18
N LYS A 353 -0.22 -17.16 22.21
CA LYS A 353 0.50 -16.90 23.47
C LYS A 353 1.99 -17.18 23.29
N ASN A 354 2.33 -18.22 22.56
CA ASN A 354 3.70 -18.57 22.18
C ASN A 354 3.90 -18.40 20.68
N LEU A 355 3.67 -17.17 20.19
CA LEU A 355 3.72 -16.86 18.77
C LEU A 355 5.10 -17.19 18.19
N GLN A 356 5.12 -18.12 17.23
CA GLN A 356 6.33 -18.47 16.50
C GLN A 356 6.40 -17.71 15.18
N ILE A 357 7.53 -17.06 14.95
CA ILE A 357 7.80 -16.30 13.71
C ILE A 357 9.08 -16.86 13.12
N THR A 358 8.98 -17.42 11.92
CA THR A 358 10.16 -17.76 11.11
C THR A 358 10.50 -16.57 10.23
N GLU A 359 11.68 -16.00 10.42
CA GLU A 359 12.19 -14.94 9.55
C GLU A 359 12.98 -15.52 8.39
N ILE A 360 12.67 -15.09 7.18
CA ILE A 360 13.39 -15.45 5.96
C ILE A 360 14.00 -14.16 5.42
N GLU A 361 15.32 -14.09 5.42
CA GLU A 361 16.05 -13.00 4.80
C GLU A 361 15.93 -13.08 3.28
N SER A 362 15.58 -11.96 2.66
CA SER A 362 15.29 -11.87 1.24
C SER A 362 15.93 -10.61 0.62
N GLU A 363 15.15 -9.80 -0.05
CA GLU A 363 15.59 -8.55 -0.68
C GLU A 363 14.77 -7.38 -0.12
N ARG A 364 15.39 -6.22 0.04
CA ARG A 364 14.70 -5.02 0.53
C ARG A 364 13.64 -4.52 -0.44
N PHE A 365 12.71 -3.76 0.10
CA PHE A 365 11.59 -3.14 -0.61
C PHE A 365 10.57 -4.14 -1.14
N LEU A 366 10.37 -5.23 -0.38
CA LEU A 366 9.28 -6.16 -0.62
C LEU A 366 7.94 -5.42 -0.69
N HIS A 367 7.08 -5.83 -1.60
CA HIS A 367 5.76 -5.25 -1.79
C HIS A 367 4.70 -6.37 -1.89
N ASP A 368 3.91 -6.38 -2.94
CA ASP A 368 2.88 -7.38 -3.12
C ASP A 368 3.46 -8.75 -3.47
N GLY A 369 2.79 -9.79 -2.99
CA GLY A 369 3.15 -11.16 -3.29
C GLY A 369 1.93 -12.07 -3.36
N GLY A 370 2.13 -13.25 -3.89
CA GLY A 370 1.09 -14.26 -4.05
C GLY A 370 1.66 -15.66 -4.19
N PHE A 371 0.80 -16.65 -4.01
CA PHE A 371 1.15 -18.05 -4.20
C PHE A 371 1.05 -18.46 -5.68
N ASP A 372 1.91 -19.37 -6.09
CA ASP A 372 1.74 -20.10 -7.33
C ASP A 372 0.52 -21.05 -7.25
N ILE A 373 0.15 -21.67 -8.37
CA ILE A 373 -1.01 -22.56 -8.43
C ILE A 373 -0.89 -23.77 -7.49
N SER A 374 0.34 -24.24 -7.22
CA SER A 374 0.58 -25.33 -6.28
C SER A 374 0.42 -24.91 -4.81
N LYS A 375 0.42 -23.58 -4.54
CA LYS A 375 0.44 -22.96 -3.22
C LYS A 375 1.67 -23.34 -2.38
N ARG A 376 2.70 -23.92 -3.02
CA ARG A 376 3.98 -24.24 -2.39
C ARG A 376 4.93 -23.04 -2.42
N TYR A 377 4.97 -22.32 -3.54
CA TYR A 377 5.87 -21.21 -3.68
C TYR A 377 5.13 -19.89 -3.51
N PHE A 378 5.68 -19.05 -2.66
CA PHE A 378 5.24 -17.68 -2.48
C PHE A 378 6.21 -16.76 -3.20
N LEU A 379 5.70 -15.94 -4.12
CA LEU A 379 6.47 -14.99 -4.91
C LEU A 379 6.16 -13.58 -4.43
N VAL A 380 7.18 -12.77 -4.22
CA VAL A 380 7.01 -11.38 -3.80
C VAL A 380 7.94 -10.45 -4.57
N ALA A 381 7.39 -9.33 -5.01
CA ALA A 381 8.14 -8.28 -5.70
C ALA A 381 8.95 -7.43 -4.71
N ALA A 382 10.26 -7.32 -4.94
CA ALA A 382 11.12 -6.31 -4.33
C ALA A 382 11.28 -5.15 -5.32
N ASN A 383 10.25 -4.30 -5.37
CA ASN A 383 10.00 -3.39 -6.48
C ASN A 383 11.09 -2.31 -6.71
N ALA A 384 11.83 -1.91 -5.67
CA ALA A 384 12.95 -0.98 -5.80
C ALA A 384 14.31 -1.68 -6.00
N ARG A 385 14.30 -3.00 -6.19
CA ARG A 385 15.49 -3.84 -6.39
C ARG A 385 15.42 -4.66 -7.68
N ASP A 386 14.42 -4.48 -8.50
CA ASP A 386 14.21 -5.21 -9.76
C ASP A 386 14.32 -6.73 -9.57
N THR A 387 13.71 -7.23 -8.49
CA THR A 387 13.88 -8.63 -8.04
C THR A 387 12.54 -9.21 -7.62
N ILE A 388 12.31 -10.47 -7.97
CA ILE A 388 11.25 -11.29 -7.38
C ILE A 388 11.90 -12.29 -6.43
N ALA A 389 11.51 -12.27 -5.17
CA ALA A 389 11.90 -13.29 -4.21
C ALA A 389 10.90 -14.44 -4.23
N VAL A 390 11.42 -15.67 -4.22
CA VAL A 390 10.64 -16.91 -4.20
C VAL A 390 10.93 -17.66 -2.91
N VAL A 391 9.89 -17.91 -2.13
CA VAL A 391 9.96 -18.68 -0.87
C VAL A 391 9.31 -20.05 -1.06
N ASP A 392 10.03 -21.11 -0.72
CA ASP A 392 9.46 -22.43 -0.60
C ASP A 392 8.78 -22.58 0.77
N MET A 393 7.46 -22.58 0.78
CA MET A 393 6.67 -22.63 2.01
C MET A 393 6.71 -24.01 2.68
N LYS A 394 7.01 -25.08 1.93
CA LYS A 394 7.19 -26.41 2.49
C LYS A 394 8.47 -26.47 3.30
N ASP A 395 9.55 -25.95 2.74
CA ASP A 395 10.87 -25.94 3.36
C ASP A 395 11.10 -24.71 4.26
N ARG A 396 10.20 -23.72 4.22
CA ARG A 396 10.25 -22.45 4.96
C ARG A 396 11.56 -21.70 4.77
N LYS A 397 12.01 -21.57 3.52
CA LYS A 397 13.26 -20.93 3.18
C LYS A 397 13.18 -20.17 1.85
N LEU A 398 14.10 -19.25 1.67
CA LEU A 398 14.30 -18.58 0.37
C LEU A 398 14.74 -19.62 -0.65
N ALA A 399 13.98 -19.78 -1.74
CA ALA A 399 14.31 -20.67 -2.84
C ALA A 399 15.14 -19.96 -3.91
N SER A 400 14.82 -18.71 -4.24
CA SER A 400 15.51 -17.95 -5.27
C SER A 400 15.26 -16.44 -5.16
N LEU A 401 16.23 -15.66 -5.67
CA LEU A 401 16.07 -14.24 -6.01
C LEU A 401 16.22 -14.11 -7.52
N ILE A 402 15.15 -13.75 -8.20
CA ILE A 402 15.09 -13.67 -9.66
C ILE A 402 15.20 -12.21 -10.07
N LYS A 403 16.27 -11.85 -10.77
CA LYS A 403 16.39 -10.53 -11.37
C LYS A 403 15.46 -10.39 -12.56
N VAL A 404 14.70 -9.32 -12.58
CA VAL A 404 13.71 -9.00 -13.61
C VAL A 404 13.95 -7.57 -14.13
N GLY A 405 13.17 -7.15 -15.10
CA GLY A 405 13.18 -5.76 -15.53
C GLY A 405 12.69 -4.82 -14.42
N LYS A 406 12.72 -3.51 -14.71
CA LYS A 406 12.37 -2.48 -13.75
C LYS A 406 10.97 -2.66 -13.17
N THR A 407 10.88 -2.50 -11.87
CA THR A 407 9.64 -2.42 -11.09
C THR A 407 8.73 -3.64 -11.32
N PRO A 408 9.12 -4.80 -10.80
CA PRO A 408 8.28 -6.00 -10.86
C PRO A 408 6.96 -5.80 -10.14
#